data_977bf5e3208658dbbd172092742f0387
#
_entry.id   977bf5e3208658dbbd172092742f0387
#
_cell.length_a   1.000
_cell.length_b   1.000
_cell.length_c   1.000
_cell.angle_alpha   90.00
_cell.angle_beta   90.00
_cell.angle_gamma   90.00
#
_symmetry.space_group_name_H-M   'P 1'
#
loop_
_entity.id
_entity.type
_entity.pdbx_description
1 polymer ?
#
loop_
_entity_poly.entity_id
_entity_poly.type
_entity_poly.pdbx_seq_one_letter_code
_entity_poly.pdbx_strand_id
1 'polypeptide(L)'
;MGSDAKVLTPAPLPSRKIEVFGDSVSCGEVSEAVDYVGKPDPEHDGEYSNSWYSYAWMTARNLHAQLHDTSQGGIALLDKTGWFMEPDYLGIESCYDKIEYQPELSEVKPWDFSRYTPDVVIFAFGQNDNHPDDYMAEDYNSARSETGGSIPQIFRASYGSISEGNLYIDNHNIGT
;
A
#
# COMPACT_ATOMS: atom_id res chain seq x y z
N MET A 1 -9.56 -26.72 17.13
CA MET A 1 -10.47 -26.31 18.21
C MET A 1 -10.72 -27.52 19.08
N GLY A 2 -10.80 -27.34 20.43
CA GLY A 2 -11.16 -28.44 21.32
C GLY A 2 -12.63 -28.87 21.09
N SER A 3 -12.96 -30.12 21.44
CA SER A 3 -14.30 -30.71 21.23
C SER A 3 -15.41 -29.90 21.92
N ASP A 4 -15.07 -29.15 22.95
CA ASP A 4 -16.03 -28.41 23.77
C ASP A 4 -16.02 -26.89 23.48
N ALA A 5 -15.32 -26.45 22.44
CA ALA A 5 -15.27 -25.05 22.04
C ALA A 5 -16.63 -24.58 21.52
N LYS A 6 -17.15 -23.50 22.11
CA LYS A 6 -18.34 -22.82 21.63
C LYS A 6 -17.96 -21.63 20.79
N VAL A 7 -18.44 -21.59 19.56
CA VAL A 7 -18.33 -20.39 18.73
C VAL A 7 -19.38 -19.39 19.17
N LEU A 8 -18.93 -18.21 19.56
CA LEU A 8 -19.83 -17.12 19.91
C LEU A 8 -20.36 -16.44 18.63
N THR A 9 -21.58 -15.94 18.70
CA THR A 9 -22.09 -15.08 17.62
C THR A 9 -21.23 -13.83 17.53
N PRO A 10 -20.67 -13.49 16.37
CA PRO A 10 -19.88 -12.28 16.23
C PRO A 10 -20.74 -11.03 16.45
N ALA A 11 -20.12 -9.96 16.93
CA ALA A 11 -20.78 -8.67 17.01
C ALA A 11 -21.21 -8.21 15.60
N PRO A 12 -22.31 -7.42 15.48
CA PRO A 12 -22.67 -6.83 14.20
C PRO A 12 -21.52 -5.99 13.64
N LEU A 13 -21.25 -6.16 12.34
CA LEU A 13 -20.24 -5.35 11.68
C LEU A 13 -20.72 -3.91 11.53
N PRO A 14 -19.81 -2.92 11.59
CA PRO A 14 -20.13 -1.54 11.28
C PRO A 14 -20.73 -1.42 9.87
N SER A 15 -21.59 -0.43 9.65
CA SER A 15 -22.18 -0.19 8.33
C SER A 15 -21.25 0.51 7.35
N ARG A 16 -20.34 1.36 7.85
CA ARG A 16 -19.34 2.05 7.04
C ARG A 16 -18.26 1.08 6.60
N LYS A 17 -17.75 1.27 5.38
CA LYS A 17 -16.73 0.41 4.78
C LYS A 17 -15.62 1.25 4.17
N ILE A 18 -14.40 0.98 4.57
CA ILE A 18 -13.19 1.62 4.05
C ILE A 18 -12.34 0.54 3.42
N GLU A 19 -11.84 0.79 2.22
CA GLU A 19 -10.80 -0.03 1.58
C GLU A 19 -9.54 0.79 1.43
N VAL A 20 -8.40 0.21 1.80
CA VAL A 20 -7.08 0.83 1.67
C VAL A 20 -6.22 -0.04 0.77
N PHE A 21 -5.60 0.58 -0.20
CA PHE A 21 -4.51 0.02 -0.98
C PHE A 21 -3.26 0.82 -0.65
N GLY A 22 -2.21 0.15 -0.17
CA GLY A 22 -1.04 0.85 0.32
C GLY A 22 0.21 -0.02 0.44
N ASP A 23 1.25 0.60 0.94
CA ASP A 23 2.56 0.00 1.16
C ASP A 23 2.84 -0.29 2.65
N SER A 24 4.11 -0.28 3.05
CA SER A 24 4.58 -0.53 4.41
C SER A 24 3.91 0.35 5.47
N VAL A 25 3.67 1.62 5.17
CA VAL A 25 3.03 2.55 6.12
C VAL A 25 1.58 2.13 6.40
N SER A 26 0.88 1.66 5.38
CA SER A 26 -0.49 1.15 5.50
C SER A 26 -0.54 -0.19 6.24
N CYS A 27 0.46 -1.06 6.03
CA CYS A 27 0.62 -2.31 6.76
C CYS A 27 0.90 -2.08 8.26
N GLY A 28 1.43 -0.91 8.65
CA GLY A 28 1.93 -0.64 9.99
C GLY A 28 3.31 -1.25 10.24
N GLU A 29 4.15 -1.32 9.21
CA GLU A 29 5.54 -1.76 9.33
C GLU A 29 6.31 -0.83 10.26
N VAL A 30 7.12 -1.38 11.14
CA VAL A 30 7.88 -0.72 12.23
C VAL A 30 7.05 0.22 13.13
N SER A 31 5.74 0.08 13.17
CA SER A 31 4.86 0.95 13.95
C SER A 31 5.07 0.87 15.48
N GLU A 32 5.70 -0.19 15.98
CA GLU A 32 6.05 -0.38 17.40
C GLU A 32 7.52 -0.08 17.70
N ALA A 33 8.29 0.43 16.75
CA ALA A 33 9.71 0.75 16.89
C ALA A 33 9.95 2.09 17.61
N VAL A 34 9.34 2.27 18.80
CA VAL A 34 9.38 3.53 19.57
C VAL A 34 10.78 3.98 19.95
N ASP A 35 11.71 3.04 20.17
CA ASP A 35 13.10 3.33 20.51
C ASP A 35 13.92 3.86 19.31
N TYR A 36 13.37 3.78 18.12
CA TYR A 36 13.98 4.21 16.86
C TYR A 36 13.46 5.56 16.36
N VAL A 37 12.58 6.21 17.10
CA VAL A 37 12.06 7.53 16.70
C VAL A 37 13.21 8.52 16.50
N GLY A 38 13.32 9.09 15.29
CA GLY A 38 14.38 10.02 14.89
C GLY A 38 15.74 9.34 14.61
N LYS A 39 15.78 8.03 14.50
CA LYS A 39 16.94 7.23 14.10
C LYS A 39 16.61 6.47 12.81
N PRO A 40 17.62 5.84 12.16
CA PRO A 40 17.34 4.88 11.09
C PRO A 40 16.41 3.77 11.59
N ASP A 41 15.56 3.28 10.70
CA ASP A 41 14.66 2.18 11.00
C ASP A 41 15.44 0.92 11.46
N PRO A 42 14.85 0.09 12.32
CA PRO A 42 15.38 -1.23 12.60
C PRO A 42 15.31 -2.12 11.36
N GLU A 43 15.87 -3.32 11.48
CA GLU A 43 15.73 -4.34 10.43
C GLU A 43 14.24 -4.65 10.20
N HIS A 44 13.85 -4.76 8.92
CA HIS A 44 12.46 -5.02 8.50
C HIS A 44 12.17 -6.52 8.50
N ASP A 45 12.29 -7.15 9.65
CA ASP A 45 12.06 -8.59 9.86
C ASP A 45 10.66 -8.89 10.45
N GLY A 46 9.86 -7.84 10.68
CA GLY A 46 8.51 -7.92 11.23
C GLY A 46 8.44 -7.80 12.75
N GLU A 47 9.57 -7.74 13.49
CA GLU A 47 9.57 -7.66 14.96
C GLU A 47 8.75 -6.48 15.49
N TYR A 48 8.85 -5.33 14.83
CA TYR A 48 8.18 -4.10 15.23
C TYR A 48 6.94 -3.75 14.39
N SER A 49 6.47 -4.69 13.56
CA SER A 49 5.35 -4.43 12.64
C SER A 49 4.02 -4.81 13.27
N ASN A 50 3.07 -3.87 13.29
CA ASN A 50 1.74 -4.11 13.83
C ASN A 50 0.68 -3.28 13.10
N SER A 51 -0.08 -3.92 12.22
CA SER A 51 -1.13 -3.26 11.45
C SER A 51 -2.19 -2.56 12.30
N TRP A 52 -2.41 -3.02 13.54
CA TRP A 52 -3.36 -2.40 14.47
C TRP A 52 -3.07 -0.94 14.76
N TYR A 53 -1.78 -0.54 14.69
CA TYR A 53 -1.32 0.83 14.90
C TYR A 53 -1.07 1.58 13.58
N SER A 54 -1.35 0.97 12.42
CA SER A 54 -1.32 1.70 11.16
C SER A 54 -2.41 2.76 11.11
N TYR A 55 -2.19 3.79 10.31
CA TYR A 55 -3.21 4.83 10.10
C TYR A 55 -4.52 4.24 9.55
N ALA A 56 -4.43 3.22 8.71
CA ALA A 56 -5.58 2.55 8.11
C ALA A 56 -6.51 1.96 9.19
N TRP A 57 -5.96 1.14 10.07
CA TRP A 57 -6.71 0.54 11.18
C TRP A 57 -7.15 1.56 12.23
N MET A 58 -6.30 2.53 12.58
CA MET A 58 -6.67 3.59 13.51
C MET A 58 -7.83 4.43 12.99
N THR A 59 -7.81 4.80 11.71
CA THR A 59 -8.89 5.54 11.07
C THR A 59 -10.19 4.74 11.05
N ALA A 60 -10.13 3.47 10.65
CA ALA A 60 -11.32 2.62 10.61
C ALA A 60 -11.96 2.48 11.99
N ARG A 61 -11.16 2.26 13.05
CA ARG A 61 -11.66 2.19 14.44
C ARG A 61 -12.30 3.50 14.89
N ASN A 62 -11.63 4.63 14.62
CA ASN A 62 -12.16 5.94 15.02
C ASN A 62 -13.48 6.30 14.34
N LEU A 63 -13.65 5.84 13.10
CA LEU A 63 -14.86 6.08 12.31
C LEU A 63 -15.93 4.99 12.50
N HIS A 64 -15.67 3.98 13.33
CA HIS A 64 -16.52 2.80 13.45
C HIS A 64 -16.85 2.19 12.07
N ALA A 65 -15.81 1.92 11.31
CA ALA A 65 -15.90 1.36 9.97
C ALA A 65 -15.30 -0.05 9.92
N GLN A 66 -15.78 -0.85 8.99
CA GLN A 66 -15.06 -2.03 8.52
C GLN A 66 -13.86 -1.58 7.71
N LEU A 67 -12.77 -2.32 7.78
CA LEU A 67 -11.58 -2.10 6.97
C LEU A 67 -11.31 -3.33 6.11
N HIS A 68 -11.05 -3.09 4.83
CA HIS A 68 -10.39 -4.00 3.92
C HIS A 68 -9.05 -3.37 3.56
N ASP A 69 -7.96 -3.97 4.02
CA ASP A 69 -6.61 -3.41 3.88
C ASP A 69 -5.80 -4.32 2.95
N THR A 70 -5.63 -3.86 1.72
CA THR A 70 -4.83 -4.50 0.68
C THR A 70 -3.52 -3.75 0.57
N SER A 71 -2.64 -3.99 1.54
CA SER A 71 -1.37 -3.31 1.66
C SER A 71 -0.22 -4.30 1.80
N GLN A 72 0.94 -3.95 1.23
CA GLN A 72 2.10 -4.82 1.21
C GLN A 72 3.38 -3.98 1.38
N GLY A 73 4.23 -4.38 2.33
CA GLY A 73 5.55 -3.75 2.50
C GLY A 73 6.37 -3.80 1.21
N GLY A 74 6.99 -2.67 0.88
CA GLY A 74 7.84 -2.55 -0.30
C GLY A 74 7.12 -2.49 -1.64
N ILE A 75 5.78 -2.68 -1.70
CA ILE A 75 5.05 -2.63 -2.97
C ILE A 75 5.00 -1.21 -3.53
N ALA A 76 5.13 -1.10 -4.84
CA ALA A 76 4.94 0.13 -5.60
C ALA A 76 3.60 0.11 -6.36
N LEU A 77 3.29 1.18 -7.06
CA LEU A 77 2.09 1.25 -7.90
C LEU A 77 2.23 0.36 -9.14
N LEU A 78 3.37 0.44 -9.82
CA LEU A 78 3.62 -0.26 -11.08
C LEU A 78 4.50 -1.50 -10.91
N ASP A 79 4.25 -2.51 -11.74
CA ASP A 79 5.17 -3.63 -11.88
C ASP A 79 6.57 -3.16 -12.33
N LYS A 80 7.58 -3.92 -11.97
CA LYS A 80 8.99 -3.64 -12.22
C LYS A 80 9.54 -2.46 -11.40
N THR A 81 8.79 -2.00 -10.42
CA THR A 81 9.22 -1.01 -9.43
C THR A 81 8.90 -1.47 -8.01
N GLY A 82 9.48 -0.80 -7.02
CA GLY A 82 9.33 -1.15 -5.62
C GLY A 82 10.34 -2.20 -5.16
N TRP A 83 10.08 -2.78 -4.01
CA TRP A 83 10.92 -3.77 -3.32
C TRP A 83 10.24 -5.12 -3.19
N PHE A 84 8.94 -5.18 -3.45
CA PHE A 84 8.16 -6.39 -3.26
C PHE A 84 8.44 -7.38 -4.39
N MET A 85 8.74 -8.63 -4.01
CA MET A 85 9.05 -9.75 -4.91
C MET A 85 10.24 -9.47 -5.85
N GLU A 86 11.34 -8.97 -5.32
CA GLU A 86 12.60 -8.87 -6.07
C GLU A 86 13.03 -10.27 -6.57
N PRO A 87 13.54 -10.42 -7.80
CA PRO A 87 13.85 -9.39 -8.81
C PRO A 87 12.70 -9.08 -9.78
N ASP A 88 11.55 -9.69 -9.63
CA ASP A 88 10.42 -9.50 -10.56
C ASP A 88 9.67 -8.20 -10.30
N TYR A 89 9.70 -7.68 -9.08
CA TYR A 89 9.06 -6.44 -8.64
C TYR A 89 7.60 -6.36 -9.03
N LEU A 90 6.75 -6.96 -8.22
CA LEU A 90 5.30 -6.97 -8.44
C LEU A 90 4.68 -5.70 -7.86
N GLY A 91 3.93 -4.95 -8.69
CA GLY A 91 3.22 -3.74 -8.29
C GLY A 91 1.76 -3.99 -7.91
N ILE A 92 1.14 -2.99 -7.31
CA ILE A 92 -0.28 -3.09 -6.93
C ILE A 92 -1.18 -3.26 -8.17
N GLU A 93 -0.78 -2.76 -9.34
CA GLU A 93 -1.54 -2.94 -10.58
C GLU A 93 -1.79 -4.41 -10.93
N SER A 94 -0.89 -5.30 -10.50
CA SER A 94 -1.04 -6.75 -10.69
C SER A 94 -1.61 -7.47 -9.47
N CYS A 95 -1.77 -6.79 -8.32
CA CYS A 95 -2.19 -7.40 -7.06
C CYS A 95 -3.59 -6.98 -6.61
N TYR A 96 -4.05 -5.78 -6.96
CA TYR A 96 -5.26 -5.17 -6.38
C TYR A 96 -6.53 -6.02 -6.56
N ASP A 97 -6.59 -6.79 -7.61
CA ASP A 97 -7.72 -7.65 -7.97
C ASP A 97 -7.55 -9.11 -7.50
N LYS A 98 -6.62 -9.36 -6.60
CA LYS A 98 -6.32 -10.69 -6.08
C LYS A 98 -6.62 -10.79 -4.59
N ILE A 99 -7.15 -11.92 -4.16
CA ILE A 99 -7.21 -12.30 -2.75
C ILE A 99 -5.93 -13.05 -2.32
N GLU A 100 -5.28 -13.68 -3.26
CA GLU A 100 -3.99 -14.34 -3.09
C GLU A 100 -3.13 -14.00 -4.31
N TYR A 101 -2.02 -13.33 -4.06
CA TYR A 101 -1.11 -12.85 -5.10
C TYR A 101 0.34 -13.32 -4.92
N GLN A 102 0.61 -14.11 -3.87
CA GLN A 102 1.92 -14.70 -3.63
C GLN A 102 1.97 -16.15 -4.12
N PRO A 103 2.49 -16.40 -5.32
CA PRO A 103 2.47 -17.74 -5.90
C PRO A 103 3.30 -18.76 -5.10
N GLU A 104 4.24 -18.30 -4.28
CA GLU A 104 5.03 -19.14 -3.38
C GLU A 104 4.20 -19.72 -2.22
N LEU A 105 3.13 -19.03 -1.81
CA LEU A 105 2.29 -19.46 -0.72
C LEU A 105 1.13 -20.33 -1.19
N SER A 106 0.52 -20.00 -2.31
CA SER A 106 -0.57 -20.75 -2.89
C SER A 106 -0.84 -20.35 -4.35
N GLU A 107 -1.86 -20.98 -4.96
CA GLU A 107 -2.34 -20.57 -6.28
C GLU A 107 -2.90 -19.15 -6.25
N VAL A 108 -2.48 -18.31 -7.19
CA VAL A 108 -2.99 -16.94 -7.35
C VAL A 108 -4.49 -16.96 -7.61
N LYS A 109 -5.26 -16.22 -6.83
CA LYS A 109 -6.73 -16.21 -6.88
C LYS A 109 -7.29 -14.81 -7.03
N PRO A 110 -8.26 -14.60 -7.90
CA PRO A 110 -8.92 -13.33 -8.05
C PRO A 110 -9.77 -13.01 -6.81
N TRP A 111 -9.90 -11.71 -6.54
CA TRP A 111 -10.83 -11.18 -5.56
C TRP A 111 -12.22 -10.98 -6.19
N ASP A 112 -13.25 -11.37 -5.48
CA ASP A 112 -14.64 -11.11 -5.86
C ASP A 112 -15.10 -9.79 -5.21
N PHE A 113 -15.04 -8.70 -5.96
CA PHE A 113 -15.42 -7.36 -5.50
C PHE A 113 -16.88 -7.23 -5.06
N SER A 114 -17.76 -8.16 -5.48
CA SER A 114 -19.16 -8.15 -5.02
C SER A 114 -19.30 -8.44 -3.52
N ARG A 115 -18.29 -9.04 -2.90
CA ARG A 115 -18.28 -9.39 -1.47
C ARG A 115 -18.03 -8.21 -0.56
N TYR A 116 -17.41 -7.15 -1.06
CA TYR A 116 -17.11 -5.95 -0.30
C TYR A 116 -17.14 -4.74 -1.19
N THR A 117 -18.14 -3.88 -1.02
CA THR A 117 -18.24 -2.61 -1.72
C THR A 117 -17.96 -1.50 -0.73
N PRO A 118 -16.80 -0.82 -0.81
CA PRO A 118 -16.44 0.24 0.11
C PRO A 118 -17.24 1.51 -0.13
N ASP A 119 -17.44 2.30 0.93
CA ASP A 119 -17.94 3.68 0.85
C ASP A 119 -16.81 4.66 0.51
N VAL A 120 -15.57 4.31 0.92
CA VAL A 120 -14.36 5.10 0.68
C VAL A 120 -13.21 4.16 0.32
N VAL A 121 -12.48 4.53 -0.72
CA VAL A 121 -11.23 3.88 -1.11
C VAL A 121 -10.08 4.87 -0.92
N ILE A 122 -9.02 4.41 -0.29
CA ILE A 122 -7.79 5.17 -0.07
C ILE A 122 -6.65 4.48 -0.82
N PHE A 123 -5.95 5.24 -1.67
CA PHE A 123 -4.73 4.82 -2.32
C PHE A 123 -3.55 5.59 -1.72
N ALA A 124 -2.57 4.86 -1.16
CA ALA A 124 -1.41 5.44 -0.50
C ALA A 124 -0.13 4.78 -1.01
N PHE A 125 0.35 5.23 -2.16
CA PHE A 125 1.54 4.75 -2.86
C PHE A 125 2.46 5.90 -3.27
N GLY A 126 3.64 5.56 -3.76
CA GLY A 126 4.60 6.50 -4.33
C GLY A 126 5.93 6.53 -3.59
N GLN A 127 6.03 5.88 -2.43
CA GLN A 127 7.26 5.84 -1.63
C GLN A 127 8.27 4.86 -2.21
N ASN A 128 7.80 3.75 -2.78
CA ASN A 128 8.64 2.68 -3.30
C ASN A 128 8.87 2.76 -4.82
N ASP A 129 8.12 3.60 -5.50
CA ASP A 129 8.11 3.66 -6.97
C ASP A 129 9.43 4.15 -7.58
N ASN A 130 10.33 4.69 -6.76
CA ASN A 130 11.66 5.14 -7.14
C ASN A 130 12.73 4.01 -7.14
N HIS A 131 12.35 2.78 -6.85
CA HIS A 131 13.24 1.63 -6.85
C HIS A 131 12.82 0.66 -7.99
N PRO A 132 13.74 0.00 -8.70
CA PRO A 132 15.21 0.08 -8.59
C PRO A 132 15.83 1.31 -9.27
N ASP A 133 15.08 2.00 -10.12
CA ASP A 133 15.54 3.16 -10.85
C ASP A 133 15.21 4.45 -10.10
N ASP A 134 16.16 5.37 -9.99
CA ASP A 134 15.90 6.68 -9.43
C ASP A 134 15.25 7.60 -10.48
N TYR A 135 13.92 7.57 -10.53
CA TYR A 135 13.12 8.40 -11.44
C TYR A 135 13.23 9.90 -11.17
N MET A 136 13.79 10.27 -10.02
CA MET A 136 14.04 11.67 -9.65
C MET A 136 15.43 12.14 -10.04
N ALA A 137 16.34 11.23 -10.37
CA ALA A 137 17.65 11.60 -10.85
C ALA A 137 17.56 12.40 -12.16
N GLU A 138 18.30 13.49 -12.24
CA GLU A 138 18.25 14.40 -13.40
C GLU A 138 18.71 13.70 -14.68
N ASP A 139 19.72 12.84 -14.58
CA ASP A 139 20.27 12.05 -15.69
C ASP A 139 19.26 11.01 -16.21
N TYR A 140 18.52 10.33 -15.31
CA TYR A 140 17.46 9.40 -15.68
C TYR A 140 16.36 10.08 -16.48
N ASN A 141 15.88 11.22 -15.98
CA ASN A 141 14.82 11.99 -16.62
C ASN A 141 15.27 12.50 -18.00
N SER A 142 16.51 12.91 -18.14
CA SER A 142 17.09 13.39 -19.39
C SER A 142 17.19 12.25 -20.40
N ALA A 143 17.76 11.10 -20.03
CA ALA A 143 17.90 9.94 -20.90
C ALA A 143 16.54 9.41 -21.38
N ARG A 144 15.54 9.38 -20.50
CA ARG A 144 14.19 8.92 -20.85
C ARG A 144 13.46 9.89 -21.78
N SER A 145 13.68 11.18 -21.61
CA SER A 145 13.17 12.22 -22.53
C SER A 145 13.75 12.06 -23.95
N GLU A 146 15.04 11.75 -24.06
CA GLU A 146 15.72 11.52 -25.34
C GLU A 146 15.23 10.27 -26.06
N THR A 147 14.85 9.21 -25.32
CA THR A 147 14.33 7.96 -25.88
C THR A 147 12.82 8.01 -26.19
N GLY A 148 12.17 9.15 -25.98
CA GLY A 148 10.72 9.32 -26.20
C GLY A 148 9.84 8.60 -25.18
N GLY A 149 10.43 8.09 -24.10
CA GLY A 149 9.68 7.55 -22.97
C GLY A 149 9.01 8.66 -22.16
N SER A 150 7.72 8.58 -21.93
CA SER A 150 7.04 9.46 -20.99
C SER A 150 7.26 8.98 -19.56
N ILE A 151 7.67 9.87 -18.66
CA ILE A 151 7.58 9.61 -17.23
C ILE A 151 6.09 9.45 -16.92
N PRO A 152 5.66 8.37 -16.24
CA PRO A 152 4.26 8.24 -15.86
C PRO A 152 3.77 9.49 -15.13
N GLN A 153 2.65 10.04 -15.55
CA GLN A 153 2.10 11.29 -14.99
C GLN A 153 1.87 11.19 -13.47
N ILE A 154 1.64 9.97 -12.99
CA ILE A 154 1.46 9.62 -11.58
C ILE A 154 2.67 10.03 -10.74
N PHE A 155 3.89 9.80 -11.23
CA PHE A 155 5.11 10.20 -10.51
C PHE A 155 5.25 11.72 -10.39
N ARG A 156 4.81 12.48 -11.38
CA ARG A 156 4.82 13.95 -11.29
C ARG A 156 3.85 14.50 -10.26
N ALA A 157 2.70 13.86 -10.07
CA ALA A 157 1.72 14.28 -9.08
C ALA A 157 2.15 13.95 -7.65
N SER A 158 2.77 12.78 -7.41
CA SER A 158 3.21 12.37 -6.08
C SER A 158 4.43 13.13 -5.58
N TYR A 159 5.40 13.40 -6.43
CA TYR A 159 6.63 14.07 -6.01
C TYR A 159 6.54 15.58 -5.87
N GLY A 160 5.63 16.24 -6.55
CA GLY A 160 5.40 17.68 -6.40
C GLY A 160 4.86 18.11 -5.02
N SER A 161 4.34 17.16 -4.23
CA SER A 161 3.68 17.44 -2.94
C SER A 161 4.42 16.94 -1.71
N ILE A 162 5.51 16.18 -1.86
CA ILE A 162 6.28 15.61 -0.74
C ILE A 162 7.12 16.67 0.00
N SER A 163 7.32 17.86 -0.56
CA SER A 163 8.14 18.90 0.07
C SER A 163 7.62 19.43 1.42
N GLU A 164 6.40 19.08 1.83
CA GLU A 164 5.79 19.55 3.09
C GLU A 164 5.07 18.45 3.89
N GLY A 165 5.30 17.17 3.60
CA GLY A 165 4.74 16.07 4.41
C GLY A 165 3.23 15.84 4.27
N ASN A 166 2.58 16.47 3.30
CA ASN A 166 1.17 16.25 3.00
C ASN A 166 1.01 15.82 1.54
N LEU A 167 0.52 14.60 1.34
CA LEU A 167 0.14 14.12 0.01
C LEU A 167 -1.18 14.77 -0.39
N TYR A 168 -1.12 15.84 -1.17
CA TYR A 168 -2.28 16.36 -1.88
C TYR A 168 -2.33 15.70 -3.26
N ILE A 169 -3.29 14.82 -3.46
CA ILE A 169 -3.67 14.41 -4.81
C ILE A 169 -4.45 15.58 -5.40
N ASP A 170 -3.79 16.37 -6.24
CA ASP A 170 -4.47 17.40 -7.01
C ASP A 170 -5.31 16.73 -8.09
N ASN A 171 -6.62 16.63 -7.86
CA ASN A 171 -7.59 16.04 -8.78
C ASN A 171 -7.73 16.82 -10.10
N HIS A 172 -6.97 17.90 -10.33
CA HIS A 172 -7.07 18.68 -11.55
C HIS A 172 -6.32 18.11 -12.76
N ASN A 173 -5.54 17.04 -12.59
CA ASN A 173 -4.77 16.44 -13.69
C ASN A 173 -5.12 14.97 -14.01
N ILE A 174 -6.21 14.42 -13.47
CA ILE A 174 -6.82 13.22 -14.02
C ILE A 174 -7.78 13.72 -15.12
N GLY A 175 -7.20 14.28 -16.16
CA GLY A 175 -7.91 14.85 -17.28
C GLY A 175 -7.83 13.92 -18.46
N THR A 176 -9.01 13.51 -18.89
CA THR A 176 -9.45 13.12 -20.26
C THR A 176 -8.43 12.48 -21.17
#